data_5187e46a0f08c3c49f37dd2fddd2804c
#
_entry.id   5187e46a0f08c3c49f37dd2fddd2804c
#
_cell.length_a   1.000
_cell.length_b   1.000
_cell.length_c   1.000
_cell.angle_alpha   90.00
_cell.angle_beta   90.00
_cell.angle_gamma   90.00
#
_symmetry.space_group_name_H-M   'P 1'
#
loop_
_entity.id
_entity.type
_entity.pdbx_description
1 polymer ?
#
loop_
_entity_poly.entity_id
_entity_poly.type
_entity_poly.pdbx_seq_one_letter_code
_entity_poly.pdbx_strand_id
1 'polypeptide(L)'
;VNATATDPAGNTGGQGSTTVDAIAPATPTVNLSNGSSLSGTAEPGSTVILTDGNGNPIAEVTADGSGNWTYTPSTPIANGTVVNVVAQDAAGNSSPPATVTVDSSAPPAPVINPSNGVVISGTAEAGATVTLTDAGGNPIGQVTADGSGNWSFTPGTPLANGTVIVATATDPTGNTGPQAATTVDAVAPPAPVIDPSNGTTISGTAEAGAKVILTDGNGNPIGETTADGSGNWTFTPATPLANGTVVNAVAQDPAGNTGPQGSTTVDAVAPNTPVVNPSNGNLLNGTAEPGSTVTLTDGNGNPIGQTTADGSGNWSFTPGSQLPNGTVVNVTASDAAGNTSPPATTTVDSSLPSIPQVDPSNGSVISGTADAGNTIIITDGNGNPIGQVTADGSGNWSFTPGIPLPDGTVVNVVARSPSNVDSAPAVITVDGVAPAAPVIDPSNGTEISGTAEAG
;
A
#
# COMPACT_ATOMS: atom_id res chain seq x y z
N VAL A 1 -12.57 22.41 89.02
CA VAL A 1 -12.31 23.67 89.79
C VAL A 1 -13.63 24.11 90.37
N ASN A 2 -13.61 24.41 91.71
CA ASN A 2 -14.77 24.95 92.42
C ASN A 2 -14.45 26.39 92.85
N ALA A 3 -15.41 27.29 92.68
CA ALA A 3 -15.28 28.68 93.08
C ALA A 3 -16.56 29.12 93.79
N THR A 4 -16.36 29.91 94.85
CA THR A 4 -17.45 30.64 95.57
C THR A 4 -17.11 32.10 95.61
N ALA A 5 -18.10 32.93 95.48
CA ALA A 5 -17.97 34.39 95.66
C ALA A 5 -18.47 34.79 97.00
N THR A 6 -17.67 35.65 97.71
CA THR A 6 -18.03 36.20 99.03
C THR A 6 -18.05 37.73 98.93
N ASP A 7 -19.15 38.40 99.36
CA ASP A 7 -19.26 39.85 99.32
C ASP A 7 -18.52 40.52 100.42
N PRO A 8 -18.33 41.86 100.42
CA PRO A 8 -17.62 42.56 101.47
C PRO A 8 -18.28 42.49 102.88
N ALA A 9 -19.53 42.06 103.00
CA ALA A 9 -20.26 41.84 104.23
C ALA A 9 -20.08 40.42 104.82
N GLY A 10 -19.30 39.52 104.07
CA GLY A 10 -19.04 38.16 104.47
C GLY A 10 -20.04 37.12 103.97
N ASN A 11 -21.05 37.46 103.15
CA ASN A 11 -22.04 36.49 102.65
C ASN A 11 -21.37 35.73 101.52
N THR A 12 -21.43 34.42 101.58
CA THR A 12 -20.87 33.51 100.60
C THR A 12 -22.00 32.90 99.71
N GLY A 13 -21.93 33.12 98.43
CA GLY A 13 -22.88 32.56 97.51
C GLY A 13 -22.70 31.08 97.29
N GLY A 14 -23.60 30.45 96.56
CA GLY A 14 -23.50 29.05 96.10
C GLY A 14 -22.21 28.75 95.37
N GLN A 15 -21.70 27.50 95.47
CA GLN A 15 -20.49 27.04 94.80
C GLN A 15 -20.80 26.82 93.33
N GLY A 16 -20.05 27.49 92.40
CA GLY A 16 -19.97 27.12 91.01
C GLY A 16 -18.81 26.11 90.84
N SER A 17 -19.00 25.11 89.94
CA SER A 17 -17.97 24.13 89.64
C SER A 17 -17.84 23.95 88.13
N THR A 18 -16.61 23.79 87.65
CA THR A 18 -16.28 23.37 86.25
C THR A 18 -15.16 22.34 86.33
N THR A 19 -15.09 21.46 85.34
CA THR A 19 -13.96 20.57 85.12
C THR A 19 -12.96 21.27 84.18
N VAL A 20 -11.71 21.05 84.42
CA VAL A 20 -10.66 21.48 83.48
C VAL A 20 -10.53 20.44 82.40
N ASP A 21 -10.70 20.88 81.16
CA ASP A 21 -10.43 20.09 79.98
C ASP A 21 -9.11 20.59 79.39
N ALA A 22 -8.11 19.70 79.31
CA ALA A 22 -6.78 19.97 78.73
C ALA A 22 -6.50 19.00 77.56
N ILE A 23 -7.52 18.33 77.04
CA ILE A 23 -7.39 17.38 75.95
C ILE A 23 -7.79 18.11 74.61
N ALA A 24 -6.79 18.27 73.72
CA ALA A 24 -7.08 18.86 72.39
C ALA A 24 -7.88 17.89 71.52
N PRO A 25 -8.74 18.40 70.65
CA PRO A 25 -9.41 17.62 69.64
C PRO A 25 -8.43 16.86 68.70
N ALA A 26 -8.87 15.74 68.13
CA ALA A 26 -8.11 15.07 67.06
C ALA A 26 -7.96 15.98 65.85
N THR A 27 -6.90 15.74 65.06
CA THR A 27 -6.66 16.47 63.79
C THR A 27 -7.91 16.29 62.89
N PRO A 28 -8.51 17.39 62.39
CA PRO A 28 -9.65 17.31 61.51
C PRO A 28 -9.30 16.66 60.16
N THR A 29 -10.29 16.13 59.47
CA THR A 29 -10.14 15.81 58.02
C THR A 29 -10.58 17.00 57.21
N VAL A 30 -9.99 17.11 55.99
CA VAL A 30 -10.44 18.08 54.98
C VAL A 30 -10.47 17.39 53.64
N ASN A 31 -11.58 17.51 52.93
CA ASN A 31 -11.78 16.95 51.60
C ASN A 31 -11.04 17.81 50.53
N LEU A 32 -10.74 17.19 49.39
CA LEU A 32 -10.27 17.92 48.22
C LEU A 32 -11.33 18.97 47.82
N SER A 33 -10.90 20.12 47.29
CA SER A 33 -11.80 21.23 47.01
C SER A 33 -11.32 22.05 45.83
N ASN A 34 -12.29 22.48 44.99
CA ASN A 34 -12.09 23.46 43.92
C ASN A 34 -12.26 24.93 44.42
N GLY A 35 -12.36 25.13 45.73
CA GLY A 35 -12.50 26.46 46.32
C GLY A 35 -13.95 26.95 46.40
N SER A 36 -14.95 26.30 45.84
CA SER A 36 -16.37 26.67 45.95
C SER A 36 -16.97 26.24 47.27
N SER A 37 -16.45 25.19 47.88
CA SER A 37 -16.80 24.70 49.22
C SER A 37 -15.63 23.97 49.87
N LEU A 38 -15.47 24.12 51.13
CA LEU A 38 -14.55 23.34 52.00
C LEU A 38 -15.36 22.48 52.94
N SER A 39 -15.00 21.24 53.11
CA SER A 39 -15.74 20.31 54.02
C SER A 39 -14.80 19.27 54.60
N GLY A 40 -15.29 18.58 55.63
CA GLY A 40 -14.55 17.51 56.26
C GLY A 40 -15.20 17.06 57.54
N THR A 41 -14.39 16.46 58.43
CA THR A 41 -14.86 16.03 59.78
C THR A 41 -13.96 16.60 60.88
N ALA A 42 -14.51 16.85 62.02
CA ALA A 42 -13.83 17.30 63.26
C ALA A 42 -14.56 16.72 64.48
N GLU A 43 -14.07 17.01 65.66
CA GLU A 43 -14.77 16.63 66.90
C GLU A 43 -16.13 17.26 66.93
N PRO A 44 -17.22 16.49 67.25
CA PRO A 44 -18.58 17.02 67.28
C PRO A 44 -18.71 18.24 68.23
N GLY A 45 -19.24 19.35 67.74
CA GLY A 45 -19.43 20.59 68.47
C GLY A 45 -18.17 21.47 68.54
N SER A 46 -17.01 21.06 68.05
CA SER A 46 -15.81 21.89 68.00
C SER A 46 -15.93 23.03 67.01
N THR A 47 -15.25 24.12 67.24
CA THR A 47 -15.06 25.23 66.26
C THR A 47 -13.94 24.86 65.30
N VAL A 48 -14.27 24.77 63.97
CA VAL A 48 -13.29 24.52 62.92
C VAL A 48 -12.83 25.86 62.37
N ILE A 49 -11.55 26.14 62.57
CA ILE A 49 -10.88 27.41 62.15
C ILE A 49 -10.15 27.15 60.88
N LEU A 50 -10.44 27.96 59.87
CA LEU A 50 -9.87 27.92 58.52
C LEU A 50 -8.97 29.13 58.29
N THR A 51 -7.69 28.92 57.94
CA THR A 51 -6.73 29.99 57.62
C THR A 51 -6.04 29.67 56.29
N ASP A 52 -5.53 30.71 55.63
CA ASP A 52 -4.64 30.50 54.47
C ASP A 52 -3.26 30.01 54.90
N GLY A 53 -2.41 29.66 53.93
CA GLY A 53 -1.03 29.20 54.17
C GLY A 53 -0.15 30.21 54.93
N ASN A 54 -0.54 31.47 55.02
CA ASN A 54 0.16 32.54 55.76
C ASN A 54 -0.45 32.77 57.15
N GLY A 55 -1.53 32.04 57.50
CA GLY A 55 -2.20 32.16 58.80
C GLY A 55 -3.27 33.26 58.82
N ASN A 56 -3.61 33.90 57.66
CA ASN A 56 -4.72 34.84 57.62
C ASN A 56 -6.07 34.10 57.75
N PRO A 57 -7.04 34.63 58.53
CA PRO A 57 -8.31 33.96 58.74
C PRO A 57 -9.13 33.94 57.43
N ILE A 58 -9.69 32.76 57.13
CA ILE A 58 -10.67 32.55 56.05
C ILE A 58 -12.09 32.48 56.63
N ALA A 59 -12.31 31.64 57.62
CA ALA A 59 -13.61 31.46 58.29
C ALA A 59 -13.49 30.62 59.55
N GLU A 60 -14.58 30.64 60.33
CA GLU A 60 -14.83 29.73 61.46
C GLU A 60 -16.23 29.08 61.23
N VAL A 61 -16.32 27.77 61.42
CA VAL A 61 -17.58 27.01 61.35
C VAL A 61 -17.63 26.02 62.51
N THR A 62 -18.81 25.51 62.83
CA THR A 62 -18.99 24.52 63.91
C THR A 62 -19.22 23.14 63.29
N ALA A 63 -18.53 22.13 63.77
CA ALA A 63 -18.77 20.74 63.43
C ALA A 63 -20.13 20.30 64.04
N ASP A 64 -20.96 19.65 63.24
CA ASP A 64 -22.30 19.17 63.69
C ASP A 64 -22.18 18.03 64.70
N GLY A 65 -23.35 17.54 65.19
CA GLY A 65 -23.37 16.43 66.16
C GLY A 65 -22.84 15.08 65.67
N SER A 66 -22.60 14.95 64.34
CA SER A 66 -21.93 13.81 63.69
C SER A 66 -20.48 14.10 63.39
N GLY A 67 -19.97 15.32 63.68
CA GLY A 67 -18.62 15.77 63.41
C GLY A 67 -18.40 16.33 62.01
N ASN A 68 -19.42 16.47 61.17
CA ASN A 68 -19.26 17.04 59.84
C ASN A 68 -19.23 18.57 59.88
N TRP A 69 -18.37 19.16 59.04
CA TRP A 69 -18.34 20.60 58.88
C TRP A 69 -18.29 20.97 57.40
N THR A 70 -18.87 22.12 57.04
CA THR A 70 -18.84 22.68 55.68
C THR A 70 -18.76 24.19 55.77
N TYR A 71 -17.94 24.77 54.87
CA TYR A 71 -17.87 26.19 54.65
C TYR A 71 -18.04 26.51 53.17
N THR A 72 -18.95 27.40 52.83
CA THR A 72 -19.14 27.89 51.45
C THR A 72 -18.81 29.37 51.40
N PRO A 73 -17.66 29.73 50.81
CA PRO A 73 -17.25 31.12 50.68
C PRO A 73 -18.16 31.90 49.74
N SER A 74 -18.33 33.19 49.99
CA SER A 74 -19.11 34.09 49.11
C SER A 74 -18.46 34.29 47.73
N THR A 75 -17.14 34.17 47.66
CA THR A 75 -16.32 34.11 46.42
C THR A 75 -15.43 32.87 46.55
N PRO A 76 -15.32 32.04 45.49
CA PRO A 76 -14.47 30.90 45.53
C PRO A 76 -13.04 31.22 45.93
N ILE A 77 -12.43 30.34 46.74
CA ILE A 77 -11.04 30.48 47.15
C ILE A 77 -10.16 30.24 45.93
N ALA A 78 -9.13 31.09 45.77
CA ALA A 78 -8.28 31.04 44.59
C ALA A 78 -7.50 29.72 44.42
N ASN A 79 -7.27 29.33 43.19
CA ASN A 79 -6.45 28.16 42.84
C ASN A 79 -5.06 28.24 43.47
N GLY A 80 -4.55 27.13 43.99
CA GLY A 80 -3.25 27.04 44.65
C GLY A 80 -3.22 27.57 46.08
N THR A 81 -4.34 28.08 46.62
CA THR A 81 -4.39 28.49 48.03
C THR A 81 -4.28 27.25 48.93
N VAL A 82 -3.30 27.27 49.81
CA VAL A 82 -3.18 26.29 50.91
C VAL A 82 -4.13 26.70 52.01
N VAL A 83 -5.04 25.83 52.42
CA VAL A 83 -5.94 26.07 53.55
C VAL A 83 -5.51 25.15 54.71
N ASN A 84 -5.25 25.78 55.86
CA ASN A 84 -5.03 25.08 57.12
C ASN A 84 -6.34 25.00 57.89
N VAL A 85 -6.63 23.85 58.47
CA VAL A 85 -7.85 23.53 59.17
C VAL A 85 -7.49 23.04 60.60
N VAL A 86 -7.98 23.71 61.62
CA VAL A 86 -7.75 23.39 63.05
C VAL A 86 -9.09 23.25 63.72
N ALA A 87 -9.29 22.23 64.53
CA ALA A 87 -10.44 22.09 65.40
C ALA A 87 -10.11 22.63 66.83
N GLN A 88 -11.00 23.42 67.40
CA GLN A 88 -10.86 23.94 68.76
C GLN A 88 -12.09 23.54 69.58
N ASP A 89 -11.86 22.93 70.73
CA ASP A 89 -12.96 22.58 71.69
C ASP A 89 -13.50 23.79 72.46
N ALA A 90 -14.53 23.57 73.25
CA ALA A 90 -15.16 24.61 74.04
C ALA A 90 -14.26 25.12 75.18
N ALA A 91 -13.22 24.37 75.54
CA ALA A 91 -12.23 24.77 76.52
C ALA A 91 -11.04 25.59 75.95
N GLY A 92 -10.98 25.71 74.61
CA GLY A 92 -9.96 26.46 73.87
C GLY A 92 -8.73 25.61 73.51
N ASN A 93 -8.73 24.27 73.66
CA ASN A 93 -7.67 23.43 73.22
C ASN A 93 -7.74 23.26 71.67
N SER A 94 -6.64 23.40 70.98
CA SER A 94 -6.57 23.33 69.53
C SER A 94 -5.86 22.06 69.08
N SER A 95 -6.39 21.42 68.02
CA SER A 95 -5.85 20.25 67.35
C SER A 95 -4.57 20.60 66.58
N PRO A 96 -3.76 19.61 66.16
CA PRO A 96 -2.83 19.77 65.05
C PRO A 96 -3.57 20.16 63.76
N PRO A 97 -2.95 20.93 62.83
CA PRO A 97 -3.58 21.35 61.61
C PRO A 97 -3.65 20.21 60.58
N ALA A 98 -4.76 20.14 59.85
CA ALA A 98 -4.85 19.48 58.54
C ALA A 98 -4.70 20.51 57.43
N THR A 99 -4.26 20.10 56.26
CA THR A 99 -4.06 21.00 55.13
C THR A 99 -4.68 20.46 53.83
N VAL A 100 -5.19 21.34 53.01
CA VAL A 100 -5.62 21.07 51.61
C VAL A 100 -5.15 22.21 50.74
N THR A 101 -4.74 21.88 49.52
CA THR A 101 -4.50 22.90 48.46
C THR A 101 -5.73 22.95 47.57
N VAL A 102 -6.26 24.14 47.40
CA VAL A 102 -7.40 24.37 46.48
C VAL A 102 -6.95 24.18 45.03
N ASP A 103 -7.63 23.33 44.27
CA ASP A 103 -7.46 23.19 42.84
C ASP A 103 -8.75 23.53 42.11
N SER A 104 -8.77 24.68 41.45
CA SER A 104 -9.89 25.12 40.63
C SER A 104 -9.56 25.06 39.13
N SER A 105 -8.47 24.38 38.73
CA SER A 105 -8.07 24.19 37.36
C SER A 105 -8.87 23.04 36.73
N ALA A 106 -9.65 23.33 35.68
CA ALA A 106 -10.34 22.27 34.97
C ALA A 106 -9.35 21.43 34.13
N PRO A 107 -9.55 20.11 34.07
CA PRO A 107 -8.74 19.24 33.20
C PRO A 107 -8.84 19.65 31.72
N PRO A 108 -7.85 19.33 30.88
CA PRO A 108 -7.99 19.46 29.43
C PRO A 108 -9.08 18.54 28.89
N ALA A 109 -9.54 18.80 27.66
CA ALA A 109 -10.49 17.92 26.98
C ALA A 109 -9.89 16.52 26.84
N PRO A 110 -10.66 15.43 27.09
CA PRO A 110 -10.19 14.07 26.85
C PRO A 110 -9.83 13.84 25.40
N VAL A 111 -8.88 12.93 25.11
CA VAL A 111 -8.71 12.36 23.78
C VAL A 111 -9.57 11.10 23.72
N ILE A 112 -10.26 10.90 22.60
CA ILE A 112 -11.04 9.68 22.30
C ILE A 112 -10.41 9.04 21.08
N ASN A 113 -9.98 7.77 21.19
CA ASN A 113 -9.45 7.01 20.07
C ASN A 113 -10.58 6.65 19.08
N PRO A 114 -10.29 6.42 17.79
CA PRO A 114 -11.25 5.81 16.86
C PRO A 114 -11.84 4.54 17.48
N SER A 115 -13.12 4.27 17.25
CA SER A 115 -13.82 3.15 17.88
C SER A 115 -14.92 2.60 16.97
N ASN A 116 -15.02 1.27 16.92
CA ASN A 116 -16.11 0.55 16.27
C ASN A 116 -17.35 0.35 17.18
N GLY A 117 -17.35 1.01 18.33
CA GLY A 117 -18.47 0.94 19.29
C GLY A 117 -18.42 -0.24 20.26
N VAL A 118 -17.47 -1.16 20.12
CA VAL A 118 -17.29 -2.30 21.05
C VAL A 118 -16.53 -1.87 22.29
N VAL A 119 -15.44 -1.14 22.10
CA VAL A 119 -14.64 -0.53 23.18
C VAL A 119 -14.41 0.93 22.82
N ILE A 120 -14.60 1.81 23.79
CA ILE A 120 -14.30 3.24 23.71
C ILE A 120 -13.09 3.48 24.61
N SER A 121 -12.05 4.09 24.09
CA SER A 121 -10.83 4.32 24.87
C SER A 121 -10.19 5.65 24.54
N GLY A 122 -9.23 6.07 25.36
CA GLY A 122 -8.55 7.30 25.11
C GLY A 122 -7.64 7.71 26.28
N THR A 123 -7.36 9.03 26.34
CA THR A 123 -6.57 9.60 27.43
C THR A 123 -7.30 10.81 28.03
N ALA A 124 -7.08 11.04 29.32
CA ALA A 124 -7.56 12.19 30.09
C ALA A 124 -6.53 12.51 31.19
N GLU A 125 -6.80 13.52 31.98
CA GLU A 125 -5.98 13.78 33.18
C GLU A 125 -6.03 12.58 34.14
N ALA A 126 -4.87 12.22 34.69
CA ALA A 126 -4.75 11.07 35.59
C ALA A 126 -5.68 11.21 36.81
N GLY A 127 -6.47 10.21 37.08
CA GLY A 127 -7.46 10.19 38.17
C GLY A 127 -8.77 10.93 37.85
N ALA A 128 -8.89 11.60 36.71
CA ALA A 128 -10.15 12.25 36.32
C ALA A 128 -11.23 11.22 35.96
N THR A 129 -12.46 11.54 36.27
CA THR A 129 -13.64 10.77 35.85
C THR A 129 -14.07 11.22 34.46
N VAL A 130 -13.97 10.32 33.47
CA VAL A 130 -14.43 10.54 32.10
C VAL A 130 -15.90 10.12 32.01
N THR A 131 -16.76 11.07 31.68
CA THR A 131 -18.18 10.86 31.45
C THR A 131 -18.46 10.82 29.96
N LEU A 132 -19.13 9.75 29.50
CA LEU A 132 -19.47 9.50 28.11
C LEU A 132 -20.98 9.66 27.88
N THR A 133 -21.35 10.45 26.88
CA THR A 133 -22.74 10.64 26.45
C THR A 133 -22.86 10.53 24.93
N ASP A 134 -24.08 10.34 24.43
CA ASP A 134 -24.33 10.55 22.99
C ASP A 134 -24.50 12.05 22.65
N ALA A 135 -24.70 12.37 21.37
CA ALA A 135 -24.95 13.75 20.93
C ALA A 135 -26.20 14.40 21.55
N GLY A 136 -27.14 13.61 22.01
CA GLY A 136 -28.37 14.07 22.72
C GLY A 136 -28.18 14.28 24.21
N GLY A 137 -26.95 14.01 24.74
CA GLY A 137 -26.66 14.05 26.17
C GLY A 137 -27.14 12.82 26.97
N ASN A 138 -27.63 11.76 26.30
CA ASN A 138 -27.99 10.53 26.99
C ASN A 138 -26.73 9.81 27.48
N PRO A 139 -26.72 9.26 28.71
CA PRO A 139 -25.55 8.63 29.28
C PRO A 139 -25.19 7.34 28.56
N ILE A 140 -23.92 7.21 28.16
CA ILE A 140 -23.31 5.97 27.70
C ILE A 140 -22.60 5.27 28.86
N GLY A 141 -21.84 6.02 29.67
CA GLY A 141 -21.17 5.49 30.84
C GLY A 141 -20.14 6.42 31.45
N GLN A 142 -19.43 5.93 32.46
CA GLN A 142 -18.37 6.64 33.14
C GLN A 142 -17.19 5.69 33.42
N VAL A 143 -15.97 6.24 33.41
CA VAL A 143 -14.75 5.52 33.73
C VAL A 143 -13.72 6.48 34.33
N THR A 144 -12.83 6.00 35.21
CA THR A 144 -11.74 6.80 35.76
C THR A 144 -10.46 6.54 34.96
N ALA A 145 -9.76 7.61 34.58
CA ALA A 145 -8.44 7.53 33.95
C ALA A 145 -7.42 7.01 34.97
N ASP A 146 -6.56 6.09 34.54
CA ASP A 146 -5.51 5.52 35.38
C ASP A 146 -4.40 6.53 35.73
N GLY A 147 -3.40 6.10 36.51
CA GLY A 147 -2.27 6.94 36.91
C GLY A 147 -1.37 7.42 35.74
N SER A 148 -1.55 6.85 34.53
CA SER A 148 -0.91 7.28 33.29
C SER A 148 -1.84 8.10 32.38
N GLY A 149 -3.07 8.32 32.85
CA GLY A 149 -4.10 9.04 32.11
C GLY A 149 -4.87 8.22 31.10
N ASN A 150 -4.68 6.89 30.98
CA ASN A 150 -5.41 6.06 30.04
C ASN A 150 -6.78 5.67 30.61
N TRP A 151 -7.78 5.59 29.75
CA TRP A 151 -9.11 5.11 30.11
C TRP A 151 -9.69 4.21 29.04
N SER A 152 -10.54 3.27 29.42
CA SER A 152 -11.23 2.35 28.52
C SER A 152 -12.59 1.99 29.09
N PHE A 153 -13.64 2.02 28.26
CA PHE A 153 -15.00 1.72 28.63
C PHE A 153 -15.64 0.76 27.60
N THR A 154 -16.29 -0.29 28.05
CA THR A 154 -17.02 -1.25 27.23
C THR A 154 -18.51 -1.07 27.47
N PRO A 155 -19.28 -0.56 26.48
CA PRO A 155 -20.75 -0.48 26.61
C PRO A 155 -21.39 -1.85 26.78
N GLY A 156 -22.51 -1.93 27.48
CA GLY A 156 -23.25 -3.19 27.65
C GLY A 156 -23.77 -3.81 26.33
N THR A 157 -23.97 -2.96 25.31
CA THR A 157 -24.20 -3.34 23.91
C THR A 157 -23.36 -2.47 23.04
N PRO A 158 -22.72 -3.01 21.94
CA PRO A 158 -21.94 -2.19 21.01
C PRO A 158 -22.75 -1.00 20.48
N LEU A 159 -22.12 0.15 20.38
CA LEU A 159 -22.76 1.35 19.84
C LEU A 159 -22.90 1.22 18.32
N ALA A 160 -24.01 1.71 17.77
CA ALA A 160 -24.26 1.66 16.34
C ALA A 160 -23.29 2.55 15.54
N ASN A 161 -23.02 2.16 14.29
CA ASN A 161 -22.30 3.00 13.34
C ASN A 161 -22.92 4.40 13.23
N GLY A 162 -22.08 5.44 13.21
CA GLY A 162 -22.53 6.82 13.15
C GLY A 162 -22.96 7.42 14.51
N THR A 163 -22.95 6.65 15.62
CA THR A 163 -23.20 7.21 16.95
C THR A 163 -22.09 8.21 17.29
N VAL A 164 -22.47 9.45 17.63
CA VAL A 164 -21.53 10.43 18.14
C VAL A 164 -21.33 10.20 19.64
N ILE A 165 -20.09 10.02 20.06
CA ILE A 165 -19.66 9.91 21.45
C ILE A 165 -19.09 11.24 21.88
N VAL A 166 -19.61 11.79 22.97
CA VAL A 166 -19.11 13.01 23.62
C VAL A 166 -18.50 12.61 24.95
N ALA A 167 -17.28 13.07 25.24
CA ALA A 167 -16.58 12.81 26.51
C ALA A 167 -16.21 14.12 27.20
N THR A 168 -16.39 14.16 28.52
CA THR A 168 -15.89 15.20 29.42
C THR A 168 -15.06 14.57 30.52
N ALA A 169 -14.03 15.26 30.97
CA ALA A 169 -13.24 14.85 32.14
C ALA A 169 -13.56 15.77 33.32
N THR A 170 -13.76 15.16 34.50
CA THR A 170 -13.94 15.87 35.77
C THR A 170 -12.84 15.38 36.73
N ASP A 171 -12.05 16.30 37.27
CA ASP A 171 -10.99 15.99 38.21
C ASP A 171 -11.54 15.56 39.58
N PRO A 172 -10.70 15.06 40.51
CA PRO A 172 -11.12 14.68 41.86
C PRO A 172 -11.62 15.84 42.72
N THR A 173 -11.37 17.09 42.33
CA THR A 173 -11.82 18.31 43.04
C THR A 173 -13.16 18.80 42.52
N GLY A 174 -13.68 18.23 41.39
CA GLY A 174 -14.98 18.53 40.81
C GLY A 174 -14.94 19.55 39.69
N ASN A 175 -13.76 19.93 39.17
CA ASN A 175 -13.68 20.78 38.00
C ASN A 175 -13.90 19.95 36.75
N THR A 176 -14.79 20.41 35.85
CA THR A 176 -15.08 19.74 34.59
C THR A 176 -14.46 20.49 33.41
N GLY A 177 -13.69 19.79 32.61
CA GLY A 177 -13.02 20.33 31.44
C GLY A 177 -13.91 20.43 30.20
N PRO A 178 -13.37 20.94 29.10
CA PRO A 178 -14.06 20.98 27.81
C PRO A 178 -14.40 19.56 27.30
N GLN A 179 -15.41 19.47 26.45
CA GLN A 179 -15.80 18.20 25.81
C GLN A 179 -14.93 17.90 24.58
N ALA A 180 -14.72 16.62 24.33
CA ALA A 180 -14.27 16.07 23.05
C ALA A 180 -15.37 15.21 22.44
N ALA A 181 -15.33 14.99 21.13
CA ALA A 181 -16.28 14.13 20.45
C ALA A 181 -15.60 13.30 19.36
N THR A 182 -16.13 12.10 19.11
CA THR A 182 -15.80 11.24 17.98
C THR A 182 -17.05 10.56 17.47
N THR A 183 -16.97 9.95 16.28
CA THR A 183 -18.09 9.17 15.72
C THR A 183 -17.68 7.72 15.64
N VAL A 184 -18.59 6.83 16.05
CA VAL A 184 -18.40 5.37 15.91
C VAL A 184 -18.35 5.01 14.44
N ASP A 185 -17.30 4.31 14.02
CA ASP A 185 -17.20 3.65 12.73
C ASP A 185 -17.24 2.14 12.91
N ALA A 186 -18.36 1.52 12.58
CA ALA A 186 -18.56 0.07 12.66
C ALA A 186 -18.65 -0.55 11.25
N VAL A 187 -18.13 0.13 10.22
CA VAL A 187 -18.10 -0.37 8.83
C VAL A 187 -16.73 -0.97 8.56
N ALA A 188 -16.72 -2.27 8.23
CA ALA A 188 -15.46 -2.94 7.89
C ALA A 188 -14.94 -2.48 6.51
N PRO A 189 -13.62 -2.32 6.34
CA PRO A 189 -13.01 -2.02 5.06
C PRO A 189 -13.33 -3.09 4.00
N PRO A 190 -13.31 -2.77 2.71
CA PRO A 190 -13.36 -3.78 1.65
C PRO A 190 -12.13 -4.69 1.67
N ALA A 191 -12.24 -5.85 1.00
CA ALA A 191 -11.10 -6.75 0.83
C ALA A 191 -9.95 -6.04 0.11
N PRO A 192 -8.69 -6.15 0.59
CA PRO A 192 -7.54 -5.65 -0.14
C PRO A 192 -7.39 -6.30 -1.51
N VAL A 193 -6.97 -5.53 -2.51
CA VAL A 193 -6.46 -6.05 -3.77
C VAL A 193 -4.96 -6.27 -3.61
N ILE A 194 -4.46 -7.41 -4.09
CA ILE A 194 -3.04 -7.74 -4.07
C ILE A 194 -2.57 -7.87 -5.51
N ASP A 195 -1.54 -7.13 -5.89
CA ASP A 195 -0.94 -7.21 -7.22
C ASP A 195 -0.23 -8.54 -7.44
N PRO A 196 -0.04 -8.99 -8.70
CA PRO A 196 0.86 -10.09 -9.00
C PRO A 196 2.26 -9.83 -8.42
N SER A 197 2.91 -10.86 -7.89
CA SER A 197 4.19 -10.73 -7.19
C SER A 197 5.08 -11.95 -7.37
N ASN A 198 6.37 -11.72 -7.55
CA ASN A 198 7.41 -12.75 -7.53
C ASN A 198 7.92 -13.08 -6.10
N GLY A 199 7.28 -12.56 -5.09
CA GLY A 199 7.63 -12.82 -3.69
C GLY A 199 8.72 -11.93 -3.10
N THR A 200 9.36 -11.05 -3.88
CA THR A 200 10.35 -10.09 -3.36
C THR A 200 9.68 -8.88 -2.73
N THR A 201 8.60 -8.43 -3.30
CA THR A 201 7.75 -7.34 -2.80
C THR A 201 6.29 -7.72 -3.03
N ILE A 202 5.46 -7.50 -2.04
CA ILE A 202 4.01 -7.66 -2.12
C ILE A 202 3.41 -6.25 -2.09
N SER A 203 2.56 -5.92 -3.04
CA SER A 203 1.90 -4.62 -3.13
C SER A 203 0.42 -4.76 -3.46
N GLY A 204 -0.28 -3.64 -3.38
CA GLY A 204 -1.68 -3.61 -3.74
C GLY A 204 -2.41 -2.40 -3.24
N THR A 205 -3.75 -2.50 -3.15
CA THR A 205 -4.60 -1.43 -2.64
C THR A 205 -5.51 -1.91 -1.53
N ALA A 206 -5.83 -1.02 -0.60
CA ALA A 206 -6.76 -1.21 0.50
C ALA A 206 -7.42 0.13 0.85
N GLU A 207 -8.27 0.17 1.85
CA GLU A 207 -8.81 1.43 2.36
C GLU A 207 -7.68 2.32 2.88
N ALA A 208 -7.73 3.62 2.54
CA ALA A 208 -6.71 4.57 2.94
C ALA A 208 -6.55 4.65 4.47
N GLY A 209 -5.32 4.50 4.95
CA GLY A 209 -4.99 4.48 6.36
C GLY A 209 -5.25 3.16 7.07
N ALA A 210 -5.85 2.17 6.40
CA ALA A 210 -6.06 0.85 7.00
C ALA A 210 -4.75 0.09 7.17
N LYS A 211 -4.65 -0.66 8.26
CA LYS A 211 -3.58 -1.62 8.51
C LYS A 211 -3.83 -2.88 7.67
N VAL A 212 -2.89 -3.25 6.83
CA VAL A 212 -2.94 -4.47 6.00
C VAL A 212 -2.15 -5.57 6.69
N ILE A 213 -2.80 -6.65 7.03
CA ILE A 213 -2.22 -7.82 7.73
C ILE A 213 -2.08 -8.95 6.71
N LEU A 214 -0.86 -9.46 6.56
CA LEU A 214 -0.49 -10.48 5.58
C LEU A 214 -0.23 -11.83 6.25
N THR A 215 -0.84 -12.90 5.72
CA THR A 215 -0.63 -14.28 6.17
C THR A 215 -0.41 -15.20 4.97
N ASP A 216 0.22 -16.36 5.20
CA ASP A 216 0.30 -17.42 4.20
C ASP A 216 -1.04 -18.18 4.08
N GLY A 217 -1.11 -19.13 3.13
CA GLY A 217 -2.30 -19.97 2.93
C GLY A 217 -2.72 -20.82 4.12
N ASN A 218 -1.84 -20.99 5.13
CA ASN A 218 -2.12 -21.72 6.37
C ASN A 218 -2.48 -20.78 7.53
N GLY A 219 -2.49 -19.45 7.32
CA GLY A 219 -2.75 -18.45 8.34
C GLY A 219 -1.53 -18.05 9.17
N ASN A 220 -0.31 -18.51 8.83
CA ASN A 220 0.90 -18.05 9.51
C ASN A 220 1.21 -16.59 9.10
N PRO A 221 1.65 -15.74 10.04
CA PRO A 221 1.94 -14.34 9.75
C PRO A 221 3.13 -14.19 8.78
N ILE A 222 2.95 -13.41 7.72
CA ILE A 222 4.01 -12.93 6.84
C ILE A 222 4.49 -11.56 7.31
N GLY A 223 3.57 -10.66 7.67
CA GLY A 223 3.86 -9.33 8.16
C GLY A 223 2.67 -8.39 8.08
N GLU A 224 2.93 -7.11 8.30
CA GLU A 224 1.91 -6.07 8.26
C GLU A 224 2.46 -4.77 7.67
N THR A 225 1.59 -3.96 7.09
CA THR A 225 1.89 -2.63 6.56
C THR A 225 0.68 -1.74 6.70
N THR A 226 0.76 -0.48 6.27
CA THR A 226 -0.38 0.46 6.29
C THR A 226 -0.56 1.03 4.90
N ALA A 227 -1.81 1.10 4.44
CA ALA A 227 -2.16 1.76 3.19
C ALA A 227 -2.00 3.28 3.34
N ASP A 228 -1.41 3.92 2.34
CA ASP A 228 -1.21 5.36 2.31
C ASP A 228 -2.53 6.13 2.10
N GLY A 229 -2.46 7.47 2.05
CA GLY A 229 -3.63 8.34 1.84
C GLY A 229 -4.34 8.14 0.49
N SER A 230 -3.73 7.42 -0.47
CA SER A 230 -4.31 7.02 -1.75
C SER A 230 -4.78 5.57 -1.75
N GLY A 231 -4.60 4.86 -0.65
CA GLY A 231 -4.95 3.47 -0.49
C GLY A 231 -3.89 2.47 -0.97
N ASN A 232 -2.70 2.91 -1.41
CA ASN A 232 -1.64 2.00 -1.86
C ASN A 232 -0.84 1.48 -0.67
N TRP A 233 -0.44 0.23 -0.74
CA TRP A 233 0.41 -0.39 0.26
C TRP A 233 1.49 -1.27 -0.37
N THR A 234 2.60 -1.41 0.32
CA THR A 234 3.75 -2.23 -0.08
C THR A 234 4.34 -2.91 1.15
N PHE A 235 4.75 -4.15 1.00
CA PHE A 235 5.43 -4.94 2.02
C PHE A 235 6.60 -5.73 1.40
N THR A 236 7.77 -5.67 2.01
CA THR A 236 8.96 -6.43 1.59
C THR A 236 9.27 -7.48 2.66
N PRO A 237 9.06 -8.77 2.36
CA PRO A 237 9.43 -9.84 3.29
C PRO A 237 10.94 -9.87 3.57
N ALA A 238 11.35 -10.28 4.76
CA ALA A 238 12.78 -10.40 5.12
C ALA A 238 13.53 -11.40 4.23
N THR A 239 12.83 -12.43 3.72
CA THR A 239 13.29 -13.36 2.69
C THR A 239 12.21 -13.46 1.62
N PRO A 240 12.57 -13.47 0.32
CA PRO A 240 11.56 -13.63 -0.74
C PRO A 240 10.68 -14.86 -0.51
N LEU A 241 9.39 -14.72 -0.74
CA LEU A 241 8.43 -15.81 -0.63
C LEU A 241 8.63 -16.78 -1.80
N ALA A 242 8.51 -18.09 -1.51
CA ALA A 242 8.68 -19.12 -2.51
C ALA A 242 7.56 -19.11 -3.57
N ASN A 243 7.89 -19.57 -4.79
CA ASN A 243 6.90 -19.79 -5.83
C ASN A 243 5.75 -20.68 -5.32
N GLY A 244 4.51 -20.34 -5.65
CA GLY A 244 3.31 -21.05 -5.22
C GLY A 244 2.85 -20.71 -3.79
N THR A 245 3.54 -19.83 -3.06
CA THR A 245 3.06 -19.36 -1.75
C THR A 245 1.77 -18.57 -1.94
N VAL A 246 0.71 -19.00 -1.26
CA VAL A 246 -0.53 -18.21 -1.17
C VAL A 246 -0.31 -17.08 -0.18
N VAL A 247 -0.60 -15.85 -0.58
CA VAL A 247 -0.58 -14.66 0.26
C VAL A 247 -2.01 -14.16 0.44
N ASN A 248 -2.44 -14.10 1.67
CA ASN A 248 -3.72 -13.54 2.09
C ASN A 248 -3.51 -12.17 2.72
N ALA A 249 -4.41 -11.24 2.47
CA ALA A 249 -4.40 -9.91 3.08
C ALA A 249 -5.78 -9.57 3.63
N VAL A 250 -5.82 -9.04 4.85
CA VAL A 250 -7.02 -8.40 5.41
C VAL A 250 -6.69 -6.96 5.77
N ALA A 251 -7.64 -6.05 5.57
CA ALA A 251 -7.53 -4.67 6.00
C ALA A 251 -8.25 -4.47 7.33
N GLN A 252 -7.62 -3.74 8.24
CA GLN A 252 -8.21 -3.29 9.49
C GLN A 252 -8.16 -1.76 9.54
N ASP A 253 -9.31 -1.11 9.71
CA ASP A 253 -9.39 0.34 9.83
C ASP A 253 -8.88 0.85 11.18
N PRO A 254 -8.71 2.18 11.38
CA PRO A 254 -8.31 2.75 12.65
C PRO A 254 -9.32 2.52 13.79
N ALA A 255 -10.59 2.22 13.49
CA ALA A 255 -11.62 1.91 14.47
C ALA A 255 -11.56 0.45 14.94
N GLY A 256 -10.76 -0.40 14.29
CA GLY A 256 -10.56 -1.81 14.61
C GLY A 256 -11.50 -2.77 13.85
N ASN A 257 -12.26 -2.30 12.85
CA ASN A 257 -13.06 -3.21 12.01
C ASN A 257 -12.13 -3.93 11.05
N THR A 258 -12.33 -5.24 10.86
CA THR A 258 -11.55 -6.07 9.95
C THR A 258 -12.43 -6.48 8.79
N GLY A 259 -11.93 -6.21 7.57
CA GLY A 259 -12.61 -6.52 6.33
C GLY A 259 -12.46 -7.97 5.86
N PRO A 260 -13.11 -8.32 4.74
CA PRO A 260 -12.90 -9.61 4.09
C PRO A 260 -11.46 -9.76 3.60
N GLN A 261 -11.06 -11.02 3.36
CA GLN A 261 -9.73 -11.39 2.87
C GLN A 261 -9.62 -11.22 1.35
N GLY A 262 -8.54 -10.56 0.88
CA GLY A 262 -8.01 -10.69 -0.46
C GLY A 262 -6.95 -11.78 -0.52
N SER A 263 -6.67 -12.34 -1.71
CA SER A 263 -5.70 -13.42 -1.86
C SER A 263 -5.00 -13.35 -3.23
N THR A 264 -3.72 -13.73 -3.27
CA THR A 264 -2.93 -13.95 -4.49
C THR A 264 -1.99 -15.14 -4.29
N THR A 265 -1.38 -15.61 -5.38
CA THR A 265 -0.34 -16.65 -5.30
C THR A 265 0.95 -16.08 -5.88
N VAL A 266 2.05 -16.24 -5.16
CA VAL A 266 3.39 -15.85 -5.63
C VAL A 266 3.78 -16.65 -6.86
N ASP A 267 4.16 -15.94 -7.93
CA ASP A 267 4.78 -16.49 -9.11
C ASP A 267 6.23 -16.03 -9.22
N ALA A 268 7.16 -16.89 -8.89
CA ALA A 268 8.60 -16.63 -8.95
C ALA A 268 9.26 -17.38 -10.12
N VAL A 269 8.50 -17.77 -11.14
CA VAL A 269 9.00 -18.46 -12.33
C VAL A 269 9.14 -17.48 -13.47
N ALA A 270 10.38 -17.26 -13.93
CA ALA A 270 10.62 -16.39 -15.06
C ALA A 270 10.08 -16.99 -16.37
N PRO A 271 9.58 -16.17 -17.29
CA PRO A 271 9.24 -16.60 -18.64
C PRO A 271 10.40 -17.31 -19.34
N ASN A 272 10.09 -18.18 -20.31
CA ASN A 272 11.10 -18.73 -21.19
C ASN A 272 11.80 -17.63 -22.00
N THR A 273 13.06 -17.89 -22.39
CA THR A 273 13.80 -17.01 -23.30
C THR A 273 12.98 -16.77 -24.58
N PRO A 274 12.74 -15.49 -24.96
CA PRO A 274 12.01 -15.16 -26.18
C PRO A 274 12.69 -15.72 -27.44
N VAL A 275 11.92 -15.95 -28.48
CA VAL A 275 12.43 -16.12 -29.83
C VAL A 275 12.42 -14.77 -30.53
N VAL A 276 13.50 -14.44 -31.23
CA VAL A 276 13.57 -13.25 -32.08
C VAL A 276 13.94 -13.67 -33.50
N ASN A 277 13.15 -13.22 -34.47
CA ASN A 277 13.37 -13.53 -35.87
C ASN A 277 14.47 -12.64 -36.47
N PRO A 278 15.17 -13.07 -37.54
CA PRO A 278 16.06 -12.20 -38.31
C PRO A 278 15.37 -10.90 -38.74
N SER A 279 16.10 -9.78 -38.72
CA SER A 279 15.51 -8.45 -39.01
C SER A 279 16.50 -7.57 -39.76
N ASN A 280 15.94 -6.76 -40.68
CA ASN A 280 16.71 -5.67 -41.35
C ASN A 280 16.64 -4.36 -40.57
N GLY A 281 16.13 -4.35 -39.35
CA GLY A 281 16.06 -3.17 -38.50
C GLY A 281 14.81 -2.29 -38.68
N ASN A 282 13.90 -2.60 -39.63
CA ASN A 282 12.63 -1.90 -39.78
C ASN A 282 11.54 -2.47 -38.86
N LEU A 283 11.55 -3.78 -38.66
CA LEU A 283 10.61 -4.52 -37.83
C LEU A 283 11.38 -5.58 -37.04
N LEU A 284 11.18 -5.62 -35.76
CA LEU A 284 11.63 -6.69 -34.87
C LEU A 284 10.40 -7.49 -34.45
N ASN A 285 10.44 -8.81 -34.53
CA ASN A 285 9.33 -9.67 -34.16
C ASN A 285 9.81 -11.05 -33.69
N GLY A 286 8.89 -11.81 -33.12
CA GLY A 286 9.19 -13.15 -32.65
C GLY A 286 8.10 -13.71 -31.76
N THR A 287 8.49 -14.58 -30.83
CA THR A 287 7.56 -15.16 -29.84
C THR A 287 8.10 -15.03 -28.43
N ALA A 288 7.22 -14.91 -27.47
CA ALA A 288 7.50 -14.87 -26.02
C ALA A 288 6.31 -15.52 -25.28
N GLU A 289 6.35 -15.55 -23.98
CA GLU A 289 5.22 -16.01 -23.18
C GLU A 289 4.01 -15.11 -23.41
N PRO A 290 2.81 -15.69 -23.67
CA PRO A 290 1.60 -14.90 -23.87
C PRO A 290 1.32 -13.90 -22.75
N GLY A 291 1.09 -12.64 -23.11
CA GLY A 291 0.83 -11.55 -22.16
C GLY A 291 2.07 -10.93 -21.52
N SER A 292 3.27 -11.50 -21.72
CA SER A 292 4.50 -10.94 -21.17
C SER A 292 4.87 -9.60 -21.84
N THR A 293 5.53 -8.74 -21.08
CA THR A 293 6.13 -7.51 -21.60
C THR A 293 7.49 -7.83 -22.21
N VAL A 294 7.63 -7.60 -23.52
CA VAL A 294 8.87 -7.81 -24.26
C VAL A 294 9.67 -6.52 -24.30
N THR A 295 10.87 -6.53 -23.73
CA THR A 295 11.77 -5.38 -23.66
C THR A 295 12.95 -5.60 -24.61
N LEU A 296 13.24 -4.58 -25.45
CA LEU A 296 14.31 -4.59 -26.43
C LEU A 296 15.37 -3.54 -26.04
N THR A 297 16.64 -3.98 -26.01
CA THR A 297 17.79 -3.11 -25.76
C THR A 297 18.87 -3.34 -26.82
N ASP A 298 19.74 -2.35 -27.01
CA ASP A 298 20.95 -2.55 -27.85
C ASP A 298 22.01 -3.39 -27.13
N GLY A 299 23.11 -3.70 -27.81
CA GLY A 299 24.22 -4.47 -27.27
C GLY A 299 24.90 -3.82 -26.04
N ASN A 300 24.67 -2.53 -25.79
CA ASN A 300 25.17 -1.79 -24.63
C ASN A 300 24.15 -1.67 -23.50
N GLY A 301 22.93 -2.20 -23.68
CA GLY A 301 21.84 -2.11 -22.72
C GLY A 301 21.00 -0.84 -22.83
N ASN A 302 21.21 0.02 -23.83
CA ASN A 302 20.35 1.18 -24.03
C ASN A 302 18.98 0.74 -24.56
N PRO A 303 17.86 1.35 -24.11
CA PRO A 303 16.52 0.95 -24.50
C PRO A 303 16.28 1.24 -26.01
N ILE A 304 15.78 0.24 -26.73
CA ILE A 304 15.23 0.39 -28.07
C ILE A 304 13.71 0.58 -27.97
N GLY A 305 13.01 -0.21 -27.12
CA GLY A 305 11.59 -0.09 -26.89
C GLY A 305 11.00 -1.29 -26.17
N GLN A 306 9.66 -1.27 -26.05
CA GLN A 306 8.88 -2.33 -25.43
C GLN A 306 7.63 -2.63 -26.24
N THR A 307 7.15 -3.87 -26.15
CA THR A 307 5.88 -4.34 -26.70
C THR A 307 5.32 -5.44 -25.80
N THR A 308 4.13 -5.96 -26.10
CA THR A 308 3.52 -7.07 -25.37
C THR A 308 3.30 -8.25 -26.31
N ALA A 309 3.58 -9.45 -25.84
CA ALA A 309 3.23 -10.68 -26.59
C ALA A 309 1.72 -10.89 -26.54
N ASP A 310 1.11 -11.19 -27.68
CA ASP A 310 -0.33 -11.46 -27.78
C ASP A 310 -0.74 -12.79 -27.11
N GLY A 311 -2.04 -13.10 -27.13
CA GLY A 311 -2.57 -14.34 -26.56
C GLY A 311 -2.06 -15.64 -27.21
N SER A 312 -1.38 -15.55 -28.37
CA SER A 312 -0.70 -16.65 -29.06
C SER A 312 0.81 -16.63 -28.82
N GLY A 313 1.31 -15.67 -28.06
CA GLY A 313 2.71 -15.46 -27.77
C GLY A 313 3.48 -14.69 -28.84
N ASN A 314 2.85 -14.13 -29.90
CA ASN A 314 3.55 -13.36 -30.90
C ASN A 314 3.76 -11.93 -30.45
N TRP A 315 4.91 -11.38 -30.77
CA TRP A 315 5.21 -9.98 -30.51
C TRP A 315 5.83 -9.31 -31.76
N SER A 316 5.64 -8.02 -31.89
CA SER A 316 6.27 -7.19 -32.90
C SER A 316 6.54 -5.80 -32.39
N PHE A 317 7.64 -5.19 -32.88
CA PHE A 317 8.04 -3.84 -32.51
C PHE A 317 8.65 -3.14 -33.73
N THR A 318 8.17 -1.94 -34.04
CA THR A 318 8.70 -1.08 -35.11
C THR A 318 9.47 0.06 -34.46
N PRO A 319 10.81 0.12 -34.62
CA PRO A 319 11.59 1.24 -34.13
C PRO A 319 11.19 2.57 -34.78
N GLY A 320 11.36 3.69 -34.06
CA GLY A 320 11.05 5.03 -34.60
C GLY A 320 11.90 5.44 -35.81
N SER A 321 13.04 4.78 -36.01
CA SER A 321 13.88 4.80 -37.23
C SER A 321 14.50 3.44 -37.40
N GLN A 322 14.82 3.08 -38.68
CA GLN A 322 15.50 1.83 -38.97
C GLN A 322 16.81 1.70 -38.16
N LEU A 323 16.97 0.56 -37.48
CA LEU A 323 18.20 0.28 -36.76
C LEU A 323 19.35 0.04 -37.76
N PRO A 324 20.56 0.57 -37.47
CA PRO A 324 21.72 0.37 -38.33
C PRO A 324 22.10 -1.10 -38.51
N ASN A 325 22.66 -1.43 -39.67
CA ASN A 325 23.25 -2.75 -39.92
C ASN A 325 24.32 -3.08 -38.85
N GLY A 326 24.32 -4.31 -38.36
CA GLY A 326 25.23 -4.75 -37.31
C GLY A 326 24.80 -4.38 -35.87
N THR A 327 23.64 -3.70 -35.69
CA THR A 327 23.11 -3.44 -34.34
C THR A 327 22.75 -4.75 -33.67
N VAL A 328 23.38 -5.01 -32.52
CA VAL A 328 22.97 -6.13 -31.63
C VAL A 328 21.72 -5.73 -30.87
N VAL A 329 20.70 -6.57 -30.91
CA VAL A 329 19.43 -6.39 -30.17
C VAL A 329 19.28 -7.52 -29.17
N ASN A 330 19.17 -7.17 -27.89
CA ASN A 330 18.83 -8.08 -26.80
C ASN A 330 17.35 -7.96 -26.49
N VAL A 331 16.68 -9.10 -26.32
CA VAL A 331 15.23 -9.19 -26.08
C VAL A 331 14.99 -10.01 -24.84
N THR A 332 14.26 -9.45 -23.88
CA THR A 332 13.80 -10.15 -22.66
C THR A 332 12.28 -10.10 -22.58
N ALA A 333 11.68 -11.09 -21.92
CA ALA A 333 10.28 -11.10 -21.59
C ALA A 333 10.11 -11.00 -20.07
N SER A 334 9.15 -10.20 -19.61
CA SER A 334 8.79 -10.12 -18.19
C SER A 334 7.30 -10.43 -18.02
N ASP A 335 6.97 -11.30 -17.06
CA ASP A 335 5.58 -11.60 -16.69
C ASP A 335 4.94 -10.51 -15.82
N ALA A 336 3.68 -10.71 -15.45
CA ALA A 336 2.93 -9.79 -14.62
C ALA A 336 3.45 -9.74 -13.16
N ALA A 337 4.15 -10.78 -12.71
CA ALA A 337 4.75 -10.84 -11.38
C ALA A 337 6.13 -10.14 -11.32
N GLY A 338 6.66 -9.70 -12.45
CA GLY A 338 7.95 -9.01 -12.57
C GLY A 338 9.15 -9.93 -12.73
N ASN A 339 8.96 -11.25 -12.98
CA ASN A 339 10.05 -12.14 -13.31
C ASN A 339 10.51 -11.86 -14.75
N THR A 340 11.82 -11.86 -14.98
CA THR A 340 12.41 -11.57 -16.29
C THR A 340 13.19 -12.76 -16.80
N SER A 341 12.96 -13.10 -18.06
CA SER A 341 13.64 -14.21 -18.76
C SER A 341 15.15 -13.93 -18.98
N PRO A 342 15.93 -14.98 -19.27
CA PRO A 342 17.21 -14.79 -19.93
C PRO A 342 17.03 -14.03 -21.27
N PRO A 343 18.04 -13.27 -21.72
CA PRO A 343 17.96 -12.52 -22.98
C PRO A 343 18.12 -13.46 -24.19
N ALA A 344 17.32 -13.24 -25.24
CA ALA A 344 17.60 -13.65 -26.61
C ALA A 344 18.36 -12.53 -27.31
N THR A 345 19.22 -12.87 -28.28
CA THR A 345 20.02 -11.89 -29.03
C THR A 345 19.87 -12.12 -30.52
N THR A 346 19.71 -11.03 -31.28
CA THR A 346 19.79 -11.02 -32.73
C THR A 346 20.69 -9.87 -33.19
N THR A 347 21.18 -9.96 -34.41
CA THR A 347 21.92 -8.84 -35.06
C THR A 347 21.17 -8.37 -36.29
N VAL A 348 20.95 -7.06 -36.37
CA VAL A 348 20.30 -6.47 -37.55
C VAL A 348 21.18 -6.70 -38.76
N ASP A 349 20.60 -7.28 -39.82
CA ASP A 349 21.22 -7.44 -41.11
C ASP A 349 20.40 -6.78 -42.20
N SER A 350 20.82 -5.63 -42.63
CA SER A 350 20.22 -4.86 -43.73
C SER A 350 21.06 -4.94 -45.01
N SER A 351 22.03 -5.86 -45.08
CA SER A 351 22.86 -6.10 -46.25
C SER A 351 22.01 -6.59 -47.41
N LEU A 352 22.25 -6.05 -48.61
CA LEU A 352 21.58 -6.52 -49.83
C LEU A 352 22.08 -7.93 -50.18
N PRO A 353 21.18 -8.90 -50.40
CA PRO A 353 21.58 -10.21 -50.94
C PRO A 353 22.20 -10.08 -52.33
N SER A 354 22.99 -11.05 -52.72
CA SER A 354 23.50 -11.16 -54.06
C SER A 354 22.37 -11.30 -55.09
N ILE A 355 22.52 -10.70 -56.28
CA ILE A 355 21.54 -10.88 -57.36
C ILE A 355 21.54 -12.35 -57.75
N PRO A 356 20.38 -13.02 -57.82
CA PRO A 356 20.33 -14.42 -58.22
C PRO A 356 20.90 -14.66 -59.63
N GLN A 357 21.59 -15.77 -59.79
CA GLN A 357 21.85 -16.29 -61.14
C GLN A 357 20.68 -17.13 -61.56
N VAL A 358 20.20 -16.93 -62.78
CA VAL A 358 19.04 -17.64 -63.34
C VAL A 358 19.48 -18.34 -64.60
N ASP A 359 19.23 -19.66 -64.68
CA ASP A 359 19.54 -20.44 -65.85
C ASP A 359 18.61 -20.12 -66.99
N PRO A 360 18.98 -20.32 -68.29
CA PRO A 360 18.06 -20.27 -69.39
C PRO A 360 16.89 -21.27 -69.21
N SER A 361 15.67 -20.85 -69.54
CA SER A 361 14.48 -21.66 -69.29
C SER A 361 13.55 -21.69 -70.49
N ASN A 362 13.00 -22.87 -70.77
CA ASN A 362 11.91 -23.06 -71.74
C ASN A 362 10.50 -22.89 -71.12
N GLY A 363 10.42 -22.39 -69.89
CA GLY A 363 9.20 -22.16 -69.14
C GLY A 363 8.67 -23.34 -68.35
N SER A 364 9.24 -24.53 -68.49
CA SER A 364 8.83 -25.70 -67.72
C SER A 364 9.42 -25.72 -66.31
N VAL A 365 10.64 -25.27 -66.16
CA VAL A 365 11.37 -25.11 -64.89
C VAL A 365 12.14 -23.80 -64.93
N ILE A 366 12.16 -23.07 -63.84
CA ILE A 366 13.00 -21.91 -63.63
C ILE A 366 13.95 -22.29 -62.49
N SER A 367 15.27 -22.24 -62.74
CA SER A 367 16.31 -22.65 -61.77
C SER A 367 17.48 -21.69 -61.76
N GLY A 368 18.39 -21.90 -60.82
CA GLY A 368 19.57 -21.08 -60.71
C GLY A 368 20.26 -21.19 -59.36
N THR A 369 21.06 -20.15 -59.03
CA THR A 369 21.73 -20.07 -57.73
C THR A 369 21.50 -18.72 -57.09
N ALA A 370 21.61 -18.68 -55.73
CA ALA A 370 21.50 -17.52 -54.89
C ALA A 370 22.27 -17.77 -53.58
N ASP A 371 22.28 -16.79 -52.69
CA ASP A 371 22.82 -17.01 -51.32
C ASP A 371 21.95 -18.05 -50.62
N ALA A 372 22.58 -19.02 -49.95
CA ALA A 372 21.94 -20.13 -49.27
C ALA A 372 20.91 -19.62 -48.22
N GLY A 373 19.70 -20.22 -48.20
CA GLY A 373 18.66 -19.86 -47.29
C GLY A 373 17.79 -18.66 -47.70
N ASN A 374 18.15 -17.95 -48.77
CA ASN A 374 17.33 -16.86 -49.32
C ASN A 374 16.01 -17.42 -49.92
N THR A 375 14.93 -16.67 -49.80
CA THR A 375 13.68 -16.92 -50.49
C THR A 375 13.76 -16.29 -51.86
N ILE A 376 13.63 -17.08 -52.92
CA ILE A 376 13.59 -16.66 -54.30
C ILE A 376 12.15 -16.34 -54.69
N ILE A 377 11.90 -15.09 -55.03
CA ILE A 377 10.59 -14.57 -55.43
C ILE A 377 10.59 -14.43 -56.93
N ILE A 378 9.65 -15.07 -57.61
CA ILE A 378 9.54 -15.13 -59.06
C ILE A 378 8.24 -14.43 -59.48
N THR A 379 8.41 -13.40 -60.34
CA THR A 379 7.24 -12.63 -60.88
C THR A 379 7.35 -12.55 -62.41
N ASP A 380 6.21 -12.24 -63.08
CA ASP A 380 6.27 -11.87 -64.47
C ASP A 380 6.79 -10.45 -64.71
N GLY A 381 6.90 -10.04 -65.97
CA GLY A 381 7.41 -8.70 -66.34
C GLY A 381 6.51 -7.54 -65.82
N ASN A 382 5.31 -7.83 -65.39
CA ASN A 382 4.34 -6.86 -64.83
C ASN A 382 4.32 -6.87 -63.30
N GLY A 383 5.13 -7.76 -62.64
CA GLY A 383 5.19 -7.90 -61.22
C GLY A 383 4.15 -8.85 -60.61
N ASN A 384 3.34 -9.57 -61.43
CA ASN A 384 2.40 -10.56 -60.92
C ASN A 384 3.18 -11.78 -60.39
N PRO A 385 2.78 -12.39 -59.29
CA PRO A 385 3.49 -13.52 -58.70
C PRO A 385 3.36 -14.79 -59.54
N ILE A 386 4.48 -15.40 -59.89
CA ILE A 386 4.56 -16.74 -60.48
C ILE A 386 4.76 -17.79 -59.41
N GLY A 387 5.65 -17.52 -58.41
CA GLY A 387 5.88 -18.40 -57.32
C GLY A 387 7.07 -18.00 -56.46
N GLN A 388 7.38 -18.85 -55.48
CA GLN A 388 8.55 -18.69 -54.62
C GLN A 388 9.14 -20.03 -54.24
N VAL A 389 10.46 -20.05 -53.96
CA VAL A 389 11.20 -21.20 -53.50
C VAL A 389 12.36 -20.76 -52.62
N THR A 390 12.92 -21.62 -51.75
CA THR A 390 14.09 -21.32 -50.92
C THR A 390 15.32 -21.95 -51.56
N ALA A 391 16.44 -21.17 -51.66
CA ALA A 391 17.73 -21.68 -52.01
C ALA A 391 18.26 -22.65 -50.98
N ASP A 392 18.75 -23.81 -51.38
CA ASP A 392 19.26 -24.84 -50.52
C ASP A 392 20.59 -24.44 -49.83
N GLY A 393 21.11 -25.34 -48.96
CA GLY A 393 22.37 -25.09 -48.25
C GLY A 393 23.61 -24.91 -49.16
N SER A 394 23.50 -25.25 -50.45
CA SER A 394 24.53 -25.05 -51.50
C SER A 394 24.20 -23.82 -52.35
N GLY A 395 23.11 -23.15 -52.09
CA GLY A 395 22.65 -21.98 -52.86
C GLY A 395 21.86 -22.31 -54.11
N ASN A 396 21.55 -23.59 -54.41
CA ASN A 396 20.77 -23.97 -55.60
C ASN A 396 19.28 -23.81 -55.32
N TRP A 397 18.52 -23.43 -56.36
CA TRP A 397 17.08 -23.34 -56.29
C TRP A 397 16.41 -23.77 -57.61
N SER A 398 15.24 -24.30 -57.53
CA SER A 398 14.44 -24.73 -58.70
C SER A 398 12.97 -24.57 -58.39
N PHE A 399 12.21 -24.00 -59.34
CA PHE A 399 10.77 -23.79 -59.24
C PHE A 399 10.09 -24.32 -60.51
N THR A 400 9.04 -25.12 -60.37
CA THR A 400 8.23 -25.65 -61.47
C THR A 400 6.87 -24.93 -61.45
N PRO A 401 6.57 -24.07 -62.43
CA PRO A 401 5.24 -23.46 -62.54
C PRO A 401 4.15 -24.50 -62.73
N GLY A 402 2.95 -24.29 -62.18
CA GLY A 402 1.80 -25.21 -62.36
C GLY A 402 1.35 -25.39 -63.82
N ILE A 403 1.63 -24.38 -64.64
CA ILE A 403 1.47 -24.40 -66.10
C ILE A 403 2.76 -23.81 -66.68
N PRO A 404 3.39 -24.49 -67.69
CA PRO A 404 4.61 -23.94 -68.33
C PRO A 404 4.36 -22.51 -68.80
N LEU A 405 5.37 -21.64 -68.55
CA LEU A 405 5.30 -20.25 -68.98
C LEU A 405 5.43 -20.15 -70.52
N PRO A 406 4.61 -19.32 -71.16
CA PRO A 406 4.67 -19.15 -72.62
C PRO A 406 6.04 -18.58 -73.09
N ASP A 407 6.37 -18.89 -74.32
CA ASP A 407 7.51 -18.27 -75.03
C ASP A 407 7.43 -16.74 -75.00
N GLY A 408 8.56 -16.07 -74.79
CA GLY A 408 8.64 -14.62 -74.63
C GLY A 408 8.23 -14.05 -73.28
N THR A 409 7.81 -14.91 -72.31
CA THR A 409 7.46 -14.45 -70.99
C THR A 409 8.72 -13.87 -70.28
N VAL A 410 8.65 -12.60 -69.90
CA VAL A 410 9.65 -11.97 -69.05
C VAL A 410 9.48 -12.42 -67.65
N VAL A 411 10.53 -12.93 -66.99
CA VAL A 411 10.53 -13.39 -65.61
C VAL A 411 11.55 -12.57 -64.81
N ASN A 412 11.07 -11.94 -63.71
CA ASN A 412 11.89 -11.27 -62.73
C ASN A 412 12.11 -12.17 -61.55
N VAL A 413 13.34 -12.32 -61.10
CA VAL A 413 13.76 -13.15 -59.97
C VAL A 413 14.49 -12.30 -58.94
N VAL A 414 13.97 -12.24 -57.74
CA VAL A 414 14.54 -11.51 -56.60
C VAL A 414 14.89 -12.50 -55.49
N ALA A 415 16.09 -12.40 -54.94
CA ALA A 415 16.46 -13.10 -53.72
C ALA A 415 16.11 -12.22 -52.49
N ARG A 416 15.36 -12.76 -51.54
CA ARG A 416 15.02 -12.14 -50.27
C ARG A 416 15.76 -12.83 -49.16
N SER A 417 16.58 -12.07 -48.39
CA SER A 417 17.24 -12.61 -47.21
C SER A 417 16.27 -12.99 -46.09
N PRO A 418 16.68 -13.81 -45.11
CA PRO A 418 15.90 -14.08 -43.90
C PRO A 418 15.55 -12.81 -43.11
N SER A 419 16.34 -11.76 -43.25
CA SER A 419 16.12 -10.43 -42.65
C SER A 419 15.15 -9.55 -43.46
N ASN A 420 14.47 -10.09 -44.47
CA ASN A 420 13.52 -9.36 -45.36
C ASN A 420 14.17 -8.22 -46.16
N VAL A 421 15.39 -8.41 -46.62
CA VAL A 421 16.07 -7.49 -47.58
C VAL A 421 16.04 -8.13 -48.96
N ASP A 422 15.58 -7.39 -49.95
CA ASP A 422 15.47 -7.85 -51.34
C ASP A 422 16.74 -7.46 -52.11
N SER A 423 17.24 -8.35 -52.95
CA SER A 423 18.28 -8.06 -53.97
C SER A 423 17.70 -7.20 -55.12
N ALA A 424 18.57 -6.66 -55.96
CA ALA A 424 18.17 -6.25 -57.27
C ALA A 424 17.65 -7.48 -58.07
N PRO A 425 16.68 -7.30 -59.01
CA PRO A 425 16.16 -8.40 -59.78
C PRO A 425 17.12 -8.93 -60.84
N ALA A 426 17.19 -10.24 -61.00
CA ALA A 426 17.65 -10.88 -62.24
C ALA A 426 16.47 -11.00 -63.20
N VAL A 427 16.74 -10.83 -64.49
CA VAL A 427 15.69 -10.88 -65.51
C VAL A 427 16.06 -11.87 -66.60
N ILE A 428 15.18 -12.79 -66.91
CA ILE A 428 15.28 -13.67 -68.10
C ILE A 428 14.05 -13.57 -68.96
N THR A 429 14.17 -14.01 -70.19
CA THR A 429 13.02 -14.26 -71.09
C THR A 429 12.95 -15.74 -71.37
N VAL A 430 11.77 -16.29 -71.25
CA VAL A 430 11.48 -17.71 -71.55
C VAL A 430 11.65 -17.91 -73.06
N ASP A 431 12.45 -18.92 -73.44
CA ASP A 431 12.58 -19.36 -74.81
C ASP A 431 11.96 -20.76 -74.92
N GLY A 432 10.70 -20.82 -75.35
CA GLY A 432 9.93 -22.04 -75.53
C GLY A 432 9.97 -22.57 -76.96
N VAL A 433 10.73 -21.95 -77.82
CA VAL A 433 10.81 -22.34 -79.25
C VAL A 433 11.86 -23.43 -79.42
N ALA A 434 11.43 -24.57 -79.91
CA ALA A 434 12.38 -25.62 -80.23
C ALA A 434 13.25 -25.22 -81.42
N PRO A 435 14.57 -25.51 -81.37
CA PRO A 435 15.43 -25.28 -82.51
C PRO A 435 14.89 -25.91 -83.82
N ALA A 436 15.13 -25.28 -84.94
CA ALA A 436 14.84 -25.87 -86.25
C ALA A 436 15.59 -27.18 -86.44
N ALA A 437 15.01 -28.10 -87.12
CA ALA A 437 15.66 -29.37 -87.47
C ALA A 437 17.01 -29.08 -88.14
N PRO A 438 18.09 -29.69 -87.71
CA PRO A 438 19.39 -29.48 -88.33
C PRO A 438 19.34 -29.92 -89.79
N VAL A 439 19.93 -29.14 -90.70
CA VAL A 439 20.11 -29.50 -92.08
C VAL A 439 21.37 -30.31 -92.17
N ILE A 440 21.23 -31.56 -92.65
CA ILE A 440 22.34 -32.49 -92.86
C ILE A 440 22.72 -32.46 -94.32
N ASP A 441 23.96 -32.19 -94.62
CA ASP A 441 24.52 -32.17 -95.97
C ASP A 441 24.59 -33.62 -96.55
N PRO A 442 24.44 -33.77 -97.90
CA PRO A 442 24.65 -35.07 -98.50
C PRO A 442 26.05 -35.65 -98.11
N SER A 443 26.07 -36.94 -97.66
CA SER A 443 27.28 -37.58 -97.15
C SER A 443 27.55 -38.83 -98.01
N ASN A 444 28.86 -39.05 -98.25
CA ASN A 444 29.38 -40.31 -98.82
C ASN A 444 29.63 -41.41 -97.79
N GLY A 445 29.31 -41.15 -96.53
CA GLY A 445 29.45 -42.09 -95.38
C GLY A 445 30.81 -41.99 -94.66
N THR A 446 31.69 -41.07 -95.11
CA THR A 446 33.00 -40.81 -94.44
C THR A 446 33.00 -39.57 -93.51
N GLU A 447 32.13 -38.60 -93.88
CA GLU A 447 31.92 -37.40 -93.06
C GLU A 447 30.48 -37.01 -93.11
N ILE A 448 29.90 -36.61 -92.01
CA ILE A 448 28.57 -36.04 -91.86
C ILE A 448 28.73 -34.63 -91.41
N SER A 449 28.29 -33.67 -92.25
CA SER A 449 28.26 -32.25 -91.91
C SER A 449 26.87 -31.69 -92.01
N GLY A 450 26.66 -30.50 -91.55
CA GLY A 450 25.39 -29.81 -91.58
C GLY A 450 25.39 -28.50 -90.81
N THR A 451 24.19 -27.91 -90.82
CA THR A 451 24.01 -26.67 -90.01
C THR A 451 22.86 -26.89 -89.04
N ALA A 452 23.00 -26.32 -87.85
CA ALA A 452 21.96 -26.24 -86.85
C ALA A 452 21.87 -24.81 -86.30
N GLU A 453 20.84 -24.49 -85.57
CA GLU A 453 20.71 -23.23 -84.84
C GLU A 453 21.88 -23.10 -83.90
N ALA A 454 22.45 -21.90 -83.81
CA ALA A 454 23.56 -21.61 -82.90
C ALA A 454 23.06 -21.59 -81.45
N GLY A 455 23.60 -22.41 -80.53
CA GLY A 455 23.21 -22.57 -79.14
C GLY A 455 23.92 -21.56 -78.21
#